data_480df769b16f372783b86d17e5eac7ab
#
_entry.id   480df769b16f372783b86d17e5eac7ab
#
_cell.length_a   1.000
_cell.length_b   1.000
_cell.length_c   1.000
_cell.angle_alpha   90.00
_cell.angle_beta   90.00
_cell.angle_gamma   90.00
#
_symmetry.space_group_name_H-M   'P 1'
#
loop_
_entity.id
_entity.type
_entity.pdbx_description
1 polymer ?
#
loop_
_entity_poly.entity_id
_entity_poly.type
_entity_poly.pdbx_seq_one_letter_code
_entity_poly.pdbx_strand_id
1 'polypeptide(L)'
;MSRIRLLELSAMEPEMAEIVTRVDEMTGDSTAMRAVAHRPDIVKAFGPFYWTLQMEGLLDRKLIELVRLGIAQINQCKNCLGSRYQDSIDQGLTEEMVAALPNAENSPLFTDREKAAIVFGQKMARDHYSVGDEDFVRLHKYFSEKEIVELGFDVAQFIGIGRLFAVLDATNTVCAIPRTA
;
A
#
# COMPACT_ATOMS: atom_id res chain seq x y z
N MET A 1 -8.43 -6.86 19.07
CA MET A 1 -7.18 -7.42 19.63
C MET A 1 -6.49 -8.23 18.55
N SER A 2 -5.18 -8.09 18.39
CA SER A 2 -4.43 -8.88 17.40
C SER A 2 -4.63 -10.40 17.63
N ARG A 3 -4.79 -11.15 16.55
CA ARG A 3 -4.92 -12.62 16.56
C ARG A 3 -3.59 -13.33 16.79
N ILE A 4 -2.50 -12.59 16.71
CA ILE A 4 -1.13 -13.03 17.01
C ILE A 4 -0.60 -12.20 18.18
N ARG A 5 0.18 -12.82 19.07
CA ARG A 5 0.82 -12.09 20.16
C ARG A 5 1.78 -11.03 19.58
N LEU A 6 1.64 -9.81 20.01
CA LEU A 6 2.59 -8.75 19.65
C LEU A 6 3.89 -8.95 20.44
N LEU A 7 5.02 -8.99 19.75
CA LEU A 7 6.30 -9.05 20.45
C LEU A 7 6.64 -7.72 21.13
N GLU A 8 7.19 -7.81 22.32
CA GLU A 8 7.81 -6.67 23.00
C GLU A 8 9.21 -6.43 22.41
N LEU A 9 9.65 -5.17 22.36
CA LEU A 9 10.98 -4.82 21.80
C LEU A 9 12.11 -5.61 22.46
N SER A 10 12.02 -5.83 23.78
CA SER A 10 13.01 -6.60 24.55
C SER A 10 13.07 -8.09 24.19
N ALA A 11 12.06 -8.61 23.48
CA ALA A 11 12.01 -10.01 23.03
C ALA A 11 12.41 -10.18 21.56
N MET A 12 12.81 -9.09 20.90
CA MET A 12 13.24 -9.09 19.49
C MET A 12 14.77 -9.13 19.40
N GLU A 13 15.27 -9.60 18.27
CA GLU A 13 16.67 -9.37 17.93
C GLU A 13 16.93 -7.85 17.69
N PRO A 14 18.14 -7.36 17.93
CA PRO A 14 18.43 -5.91 17.93
C PRO A 14 18.00 -5.21 16.66
N GLU A 15 18.33 -5.75 15.48
CA GLU A 15 17.97 -5.17 14.18
C GLU A 15 16.46 -5.08 13.95
N MET A 16 15.71 -6.11 14.39
CA MET A 16 14.26 -6.08 14.28
C MET A 16 13.63 -5.06 15.23
N ALA A 17 14.17 -4.92 16.45
CA ALA A 17 13.74 -3.92 17.41
C ALA A 17 13.97 -2.49 16.86
N GLU A 18 15.09 -2.24 16.17
CA GLU A 18 15.36 -0.97 15.50
C GLU A 18 14.35 -0.69 14.38
N ILE A 19 14.02 -1.69 13.55
CA ILE A 19 13.00 -1.56 12.49
C ILE A 19 11.65 -1.19 13.11
N VAL A 20 11.23 -1.89 14.15
CA VAL A 20 9.95 -1.64 14.83
C VAL A 20 9.92 -0.24 15.45
N THR A 21 11.01 0.18 16.11
CA THR A 21 11.14 1.51 16.71
C THR A 21 11.03 2.59 15.63
N ARG A 22 11.75 2.45 14.52
CA ARG A 22 11.68 3.41 13.41
C ARG A 22 10.28 3.51 12.82
N VAL A 23 9.58 2.39 12.64
CA VAL A 23 8.18 2.40 12.18
C VAL A 23 7.29 3.12 13.17
N ASP A 24 7.47 2.91 14.47
CA ASP A 24 6.70 3.59 15.51
C ASP A 24 6.93 5.10 15.50
N GLU A 25 8.18 5.53 15.39
CA GLU A 25 8.54 6.94 15.27
C GLU A 25 7.94 7.62 14.03
N MET A 26 7.93 6.89 12.90
CA MET A 26 7.41 7.41 11.63
C MET A 26 5.89 7.46 11.56
N THR A 27 5.22 6.50 12.18
CA THR A 27 3.79 6.26 11.95
C THR A 27 2.93 6.43 13.20
N GLY A 28 3.54 6.45 14.38
CA GLY A 28 2.84 6.41 15.66
C GLY A 28 2.18 5.05 15.96
N ASP A 29 2.43 4.02 15.15
CA ASP A 29 1.89 2.67 15.36
C ASP A 29 2.80 1.57 14.81
N SER A 30 3.38 0.81 15.69
CA SER A 30 4.20 -0.37 15.36
C SER A 30 3.45 -1.71 15.46
N THR A 31 2.14 -1.70 15.71
CA THR A 31 1.36 -2.90 15.98
C THR A 31 1.51 -3.96 14.89
N ALA A 32 1.39 -3.57 13.63
CA ALA A 32 1.54 -4.49 12.49
C ALA A 32 2.96 -5.08 12.43
N MET A 33 3.99 -4.27 12.65
CA MET A 33 5.39 -4.72 12.64
C MET A 33 5.69 -5.64 13.81
N ARG A 34 5.16 -5.35 15.01
CA ARG A 34 5.30 -6.23 16.19
C ARG A 34 4.61 -7.59 15.98
N ALA A 35 3.54 -7.64 15.20
CA ALA A 35 2.85 -8.89 14.86
C ALA A 35 3.68 -9.75 13.90
N VAL A 36 4.38 -9.18 12.92
CA VAL A 36 5.18 -9.93 11.94
C VAL A 36 6.63 -10.14 12.37
N ALA A 37 7.07 -9.50 13.45
CA ALA A 37 8.42 -9.62 14.03
C ALA A 37 8.76 -11.03 14.53
N HIS A 38 7.80 -11.95 14.61
CA HIS A 38 8.04 -13.39 14.84
C HIS A 38 8.90 -14.05 13.73
N ARG A 39 8.98 -13.42 12.56
CA ARG A 39 9.81 -13.87 11.43
C ARG A 39 10.65 -12.71 10.92
N PRO A 40 11.68 -12.31 11.68
CA PRO A 40 12.53 -11.17 11.34
C PRO A 40 13.27 -11.37 10.01
N ASP A 41 13.63 -12.59 9.67
CA ASP A 41 14.23 -12.96 8.40
C ASP A 41 13.34 -12.60 7.19
N ILE A 42 12.03 -12.84 7.30
CA ILE A 42 11.06 -12.47 6.23
C ILE A 42 10.91 -10.96 6.16
N VAL A 43 10.77 -10.28 7.30
CA VAL A 43 10.63 -8.81 7.34
C VAL A 43 11.85 -8.14 6.72
N LYS A 44 13.06 -8.60 7.06
CA LYS A 44 14.31 -8.08 6.52
C LYS A 44 14.47 -8.35 5.01
N ALA A 45 14.00 -9.49 4.53
CA ALA A 45 13.99 -9.78 3.09
C ALA A 45 12.96 -8.94 2.32
N PHE A 46 11.79 -8.68 2.92
CA PHE A 46 10.73 -7.89 2.31
C PHE A 46 11.05 -6.39 2.29
N GLY A 47 11.78 -5.88 3.28
CA GLY A 47 12.10 -4.46 3.43
C GLY A 47 12.75 -3.85 2.18
N PRO A 48 13.85 -4.40 1.63
CA PRO A 48 14.47 -3.91 0.39
C PRO A 48 13.53 -3.93 -0.81
N PHE A 49 12.73 -4.99 -0.97
CA PHE A 49 11.74 -5.06 -2.04
C PHE A 49 10.70 -3.93 -1.93
N TYR A 50 10.16 -3.72 -0.72
CA TYR A 50 9.23 -2.62 -0.47
C TYR A 50 9.88 -1.26 -0.71
N TRP A 51 11.13 -1.08 -0.29
CA TRP A 51 11.89 0.15 -0.51
C TRP A 51 12.05 0.45 -2.00
N THR A 52 12.46 -0.52 -2.81
CA THR A 52 12.63 -0.36 -4.26
C THR A 52 11.34 0.13 -4.91
N LEU A 53 10.19 -0.48 -4.60
CA LEU A 53 8.90 -0.06 -5.15
C LEU A 53 8.49 1.33 -4.67
N GLN A 54 8.71 1.63 -3.39
CA GLN A 54 8.14 2.82 -2.78
C GLN A 54 9.06 4.06 -2.87
N MET A 55 10.37 3.90 -3.00
CA MET A 55 11.33 4.99 -2.96
C MET A 55 12.12 5.15 -4.27
N GLU A 56 12.27 4.08 -5.05
CA GLU A 56 13.05 4.06 -6.28
C GLU A 56 12.18 3.76 -7.51
N GLY A 57 10.85 3.64 -7.32
CA GLY A 57 9.90 3.32 -8.36
C GLY A 57 9.80 4.38 -9.46
N LEU A 58 9.30 3.97 -10.62
CA LEU A 58 9.11 4.82 -11.81
C LEU A 58 7.79 5.58 -11.76
N LEU A 59 6.80 5.04 -11.03
CA LEU A 59 5.46 5.60 -10.94
C LEU A 59 5.40 6.74 -9.93
N ASP A 60 4.61 7.77 -10.23
CA ASP A 60 4.44 8.90 -9.32
C ASP A 60 3.71 8.50 -8.03
N ARG A 61 4.08 9.17 -6.94
CA ARG A 61 3.64 8.81 -5.59
C ARG A 61 2.14 8.94 -5.40
N LYS A 62 1.53 9.98 -5.98
CA LYS A 62 0.07 10.17 -5.93
C LYS A 62 -0.67 9.02 -6.60
N LEU A 63 -0.21 8.59 -7.78
CA LEU A 63 -0.82 7.48 -8.52
C LEU A 63 -0.77 6.18 -7.71
N ILE A 64 0.40 5.83 -7.18
CA ILE A 64 0.57 4.63 -6.36
C ILE A 64 -0.27 4.70 -5.08
N GLU A 65 -0.35 5.87 -4.45
CA GLU A 65 -1.17 6.05 -3.26
C GLU A 65 -2.68 5.90 -3.55
N LEU A 66 -3.15 6.42 -4.69
CA LEU A 66 -4.54 6.22 -5.13
C LEU A 66 -4.85 4.72 -5.35
N VAL A 67 -3.96 3.99 -6.00
CA VAL A 67 -4.08 2.54 -6.20
C VAL A 67 -4.08 1.81 -4.86
N ARG A 68 -3.13 2.12 -3.96
CA ARG A 68 -3.03 1.55 -2.62
C ARG A 68 -4.32 1.75 -1.81
N LEU A 69 -4.84 2.98 -1.81
CA LEU A 69 -6.07 3.31 -1.07
C LEU A 69 -7.31 2.65 -1.66
N GLY A 70 -7.40 2.55 -3.00
CA GLY A 70 -8.47 1.81 -3.66
C GLY A 70 -8.48 0.32 -3.27
N ILE A 71 -7.31 -0.31 -3.21
CA ILE A 71 -7.15 -1.69 -2.73
C ILE A 71 -7.43 -1.80 -1.24
N ALA A 72 -6.99 -0.82 -0.43
CA ALA A 72 -7.22 -0.79 1.01
C ALA A 72 -8.71 -0.75 1.37
N GLN A 73 -9.52 -0.03 0.58
CA GLN A 73 -10.99 -0.01 0.74
C GLN A 73 -11.60 -1.40 0.47
N ILE A 74 -11.12 -2.10 -0.56
CA ILE A 74 -11.57 -3.47 -0.88
C ILE A 74 -11.15 -4.46 0.21
N ASN A 75 -9.91 -4.36 0.67
CA ASN A 75 -9.35 -5.20 1.72
C ASN A 75 -9.89 -4.87 3.13
N GLN A 76 -10.59 -3.75 3.29
CA GLN A 76 -11.01 -3.20 4.60
C GLN A 76 -9.85 -3.09 5.60
N CYS A 77 -8.67 -2.75 5.08
CA CYS A 77 -7.44 -2.62 5.86
C CYS A 77 -7.44 -1.28 6.61
N LYS A 78 -7.84 -1.28 7.87
CA LYS A 78 -7.91 -0.07 8.71
C LYS A 78 -6.57 0.67 8.78
N ASN A 79 -5.47 -0.06 8.95
CA ASN A 79 -4.13 0.50 8.95
C ASN A 79 -3.83 1.27 7.66
N CYS A 80 -4.07 0.62 6.51
CA CYS A 80 -3.82 1.23 5.21
C CYS A 80 -4.74 2.43 4.94
N LEU A 81 -5.98 2.39 5.43
CA LEU A 81 -6.96 3.48 5.27
C LEU A 81 -6.67 4.67 6.18
N GLY A 82 -6.05 4.45 7.34
CA GLY A 82 -5.74 5.49 8.31
C GLY A 82 -4.52 6.35 7.96
N SER A 83 -3.71 5.94 6.99
CA SER A 83 -2.44 6.61 6.65
C SER A 83 -2.48 7.28 5.28
N ARG A 84 -1.75 8.40 5.18
CA ARG A 84 -1.45 9.12 3.92
C ARG A 84 0.03 9.41 3.88
N TYR A 85 0.64 9.23 2.71
CA TYR A 85 2.03 9.62 2.53
C TYR A 85 2.14 11.09 2.16
N GLN A 86 3.01 11.83 2.83
CA GLN A 86 3.14 13.28 2.67
C GLN A 86 3.47 13.67 1.22
N ASP A 87 4.39 12.94 0.58
CA ASP A 87 4.76 13.16 -0.82
C ASP A 87 3.57 13.01 -1.79
N SER A 88 2.62 12.16 -1.48
CA SER A 88 1.40 12.00 -2.27
C SER A 88 0.44 13.19 -2.07
N ILE A 89 0.35 13.71 -0.83
CA ILE A 89 -0.40 14.93 -0.52
C ILE A 89 0.22 16.12 -1.26
N ASP A 90 1.54 16.25 -1.23
CA ASP A 90 2.29 17.31 -1.92
C ASP A 90 2.10 17.25 -3.43
N GLN A 91 1.86 16.06 -4.00
CA GLN A 91 1.50 15.85 -5.40
C GLN A 91 -0.01 16.03 -5.69
N GLY A 92 -0.79 16.49 -4.71
CA GLY A 92 -2.18 16.85 -4.90
C GLY A 92 -3.19 15.73 -4.60
N LEU A 93 -2.84 14.73 -3.80
CA LEU A 93 -3.82 13.79 -3.24
C LEU A 93 -4.76 14.54 -2.29
N THR A 94 -6.07 14.34 -2.44
CA THR A 94 -7.09 14.92 -1.56
C THR A 94 -8.02 13.86 -0.98
N GLU A 95 -8.65 14.15 0.16
CA GLU A 95 -9.65 13.24 0.74
C GLU A 95 -10.90 13.10 -0.14
N GLU A 96 -11.21 14.11 -0.96
CA GLU A 96 -12.27 14.01 -1.97
C GLU A 96 -11.94 12.94 -3.01
N MET A 97 -10.69 12.89 -3.50
CA MET A 97 -10.22 11.83 -4.40
C MET A 97 -10.31 10.45 -3.72
N VAL A 98 -9.89 10.35 -2.46
CA VAL A 98 -9.98 9.09 -1.70
C VAL A 98 -11.43 8.60 -1.57
N ALA A 99 -12.36 9.51 -1.29
CA ALA A 99 -13.80 9.19 -1.22
C ALA A 99 -14.38 8.77 -2.58
N ALA A 100 -13.83 9.27 -3.68
CA ALA A 100 -14.29 8.97 -5.04
C ALA A 100 -13.73 7.64 -5.60
N LEU A 101 -12.72 7.02 -4.98
CA LEU A 101 -12.08 5.78 -5.46
C LEU A 101 -13.06 4.64 -5.77
N PRO A 102 -14.16 4.41 -5.00
CA PRO A 102 -15.10 3.33 -5.34
C PRO A 102 -15.76 3.48 -6.71
N ASN A 103 -15.85 4.70 -7.24
CA ASN A 103 -16.38 5.02 -8.57
C ASN A 103 -15.35 5.76 -9.43
N ALA A 104 -14.08 5.36 -9.34
CA ALA A 104 -12.97 6.04 -10.01
C ALA A 104 -13.18 6.16 -11.53
N GLU A 105 -13.73 5.15 -12.16
CA GLU A 105 -13.98 5.12 -13.62
C GLU A 105 -14.79 6.32 -14.10
N ASN A 106 -15.84 6.71 -13.36
CA ASN A 106 -16.75 7.77 -13.75
C ASN A 106 -16.46 9.13 -13.07
N SER A 107 -15.48 9.17 -12.17
CA SER A 107 -15.16 10.38 -11.45
C SER A 107 -14.35 11.36 -12.32
N PRO A 108 -14.70 12.66 -12.35
CA PRO A 108 -13.91 13.69 -13.02
C PRO A 108 -12.63 14.08 -12.27
N LEU A 109 -12.45 13.58 -11.03
CA LEU A 109 -11.30 13.91 -10.18
C LEU A 109 -10.01 13.21 -10.62
N PHE A 110 -10.11 12.18 -11.47
CA PHE A 110 -8.97 11.39 -11.93
C PHE A 110 -8.70 11.59 -13.41
N THR A 111 -7.44 11.68 -13.76
CA THR A 111 -6.99 11.60 -15.14
C THR A 111 -7.22 10.20 -15.71
N ASP A 112 -7.24 10.07 -17.04
CA ASP A 112 -7.40 8.74 -17.66
C ASP A 112 -6.26 7.77 -17.31
N ARG A 113 -5.04 8.30 -17.08
CA ARG A 113 -3.88 7.53 -16.60
C ARG A 113 -4.13 7.00 -15.21
N GLU A 114 -4.60 7.84 -14.28
CA GLU A 114 -4.94 7.44 -12.92
C GLU A 114 -6.08 6.43 -12.89
N LYS A 115 -7.14 6.66 -13.70
CA LYS A 115 -8.26 5.71 -13.84
C LYS A 115 -7.78 4.33 -14.29
N ALA A 116 -6.90 4.28 -15.29
CA ALA A 116 -6.37 3.01 -15.79
C ALA A 116 -5.67 2.20 -14.69
N ALA A 117 -4.81 2.83 -13.88
CA ALA A 117 -4.10 2.19 -12.78
C ALA A 117 -5.03 1.80 -11.62
N ILE A 118 -5.93 2.70 -11.21
CA ILE A 118 -6.86 2.46 -10.09
C ILE A 118 -7.79 1.29 -10.43
N VAL A 119 -8.39 1.30 -11.63
CA VAL A 119 -9.33 0.26 -12.06
C VAL A 119 -8.64 -1.08 -12.20
N PHE A 120 -7.43 -1.12 -12.78
CA PHE A 120 -6.62 -2.33 -12.84
C PHE A 120 -6.37 -2.91 -11.44
N GLY A 121 -5.89 -2.10 -10.50
CA GLY A 121 -5.66 -2.54 -9.12
C GLY A 121 -6.93 -3.02 -8.42
N GLN A 122 -8.06 -2.32 -8.63
CA GLN A 122 -9.35 -2.71 -8.06
C GLN A 122 -9.89 -4.02 -8.65
N LYS A 123 -9.78 -4.23 -9.96
CA LYS A 123 -10.16 -5.49 -10.63
C LYS A 123 -9.31 -6.63 -10.08
N MET A 124 -7.99 -6.46 -10.07
CA MET A 124 -7.06 -7.48 -9.57
C MET A 124 -7.32 -7.83 -8.09
N ALA A 125 -7.75 -6.85 -7.27
CA ALA A 125 -8.07 -7.08 -5.86
C ALA A 125 -9.42 -7.78 -5.63
N ARG A 126 -10.42 -7.54 -6.49
CA ARG A 126 -11.77 -8.14 -6.35
C ARG A 126 -11.85 -9.48 -7.02
N ASP A 127 -11.46 -9.54 -8.27
CA ASP A 127 -11.53 -10.72 -9.14
C ASP A 127 -10.49 -10.59 -10.26
N HIS A 128 -9.33 -11.22 -10.07
CA HIS A 128 -8.25 -11.14 -11.04
C HIS A 128 -8.59 -11.81 -12.38
N TYR A 129 -9.57 -12.72 -12.44
CA TYR A 129 -10.05 -13.31 -13.69
C TYR A 129 -10.81 -12.30 -14.56
N SER A 130 -11.26 -11.18 -13.99
CA SER A 130 -11.87 -10.08 -14.74
C SER A 130 -10.85 -9.18 -15.44
N VAL A 131 -9.56 -9.34 -15.17
CA VAL A 131 -8.48 -8.60 -15.85
C VAL A 131 -8.18 -9.30 -17.17
N GLY A 132 -8.36 -8.59 -18.29
CA GLY A 132 -8.20 -9.13 -19.63
C GLY A 132 -7.39 -8.22 -20.56
N ASP A 133 -7.33 -8.61 -21.84
CA ASP A 133 -6.54 -7.90 -22.86
C ASP A 133 -6.93 -6.43 -22.99
N GLU A 134 -8.21 -6.08 -22.82
CA GLU A 134 -8.68 -4.70 -22.88
C GLU A 134 -8.08 -3.80 -21.80
N ASP A 135 -7.84 -4.37 -20.59
CA ASP A 135 -7.19 -3.65 -19.50
C ASP A 135 -5.73 -3.34 -19.87
N PHE A 136 -5.03 -4.29 -20.46
CA PHE A 136 -3.65 -4.08 -20.93
C PHE A 136 -3.59 -3.12 -22.11
N VAL A 137 -4.52 -3.20 -23.07
CA VAL A 137 -4.64 -2.19 -24.14
C VAL A 137 -4.82 -0.78 -23.55
N ARG A 138 -5.59 -0.65 -22.47
CA ARG A 138 -5.77 0.62 -21.78
C ARG A 138 -4.50 1.06 -21.04
N LEU A 139 -3.85 0.14 -20.30
CA LEU A 139 -2.60 0.44 -19.59
C LEU A 139 -1.51 0.90 -20.55
N HIS A 140 -1.31 0.23 -21.68
CA HIS A 140 -0.30 0.59 -22.68
C HIS A 140 -0.49 1.98 -23.32
N LYS A 141 -1.67 2.60 -23.20
CA LYS A 141 -1.85 4.00 -23.64
C LYS A 141 -1.15 5.01 -22.74
N TYR A 142 -0.87 4.65 -21.49
CA TYR A 142 -0.41 5.57 -20.45
C TYR A 142 0.87 5.13 -19.74
N PHE A 143 1.26 3.87 -19.87
CA PHE A 143 2.37 3.26 -19.15
C PHE A 143 3.26 2.45 -20.10
N SER A 144 4.57 2.52 -19.86
CA SER A 144 5.54 1.61 -20.47
C SER A 144 5.45 0.20 -19.85
N GLU A 145 6.04 -0.79 -20.51
CA GLU A 145 6.15 -2.16 -19.97
C GLU A 145 6.76 -2.20 -18.56
N LYS A 146 7.77 -1.38 -18.29
CA LYS A 146 8.41 -1.29 -16.98
C LYS A 146 7.46 -0.78 -15.92
N GLU A 147 6.71 0.27 -16.23
CA GLU A 147 5.71 0.85 -15.32
C GLU A 147 4.54 -0.11 -15.08
N ILE A 148 4.11 -0.87 -16.10
CA ILE A 148 3.04 -1.89 -15.94
C ILE A 148 3.51 -3.02 -15.02
N VAL A 149 4.76 -3.47 -15.16
CA VAL A 149 5.34 -4.50 -14.29
C VAL A 149 5.45 -3.99 -12.85
N GLU A 150 5.95 -2.76 -12.67
CA GLU A 150 6.03 -2.12 -11.35
C GLU A 150 4.64 -1.98 -10.70
N LEU A 151 3.65 -1.44 -11.46
CA LEU A 151 2.27 -1.36 -11.00
C LEU A 151 1.72 -2.73 -10.58
N GLY A 152 2.04 -3.78 -11.33
CA GLY A 152 1.65 -5.15 -11.00
C GLY A 152 2.21 -5.62 -9.67
N PHE A 153 3.50 -5.35 -9.39
CA PHE A 153 4.13 -5.67 -8.11
C PHE A 153 3.56 -4.84 -6.96
N ASP A 154 3.31 -3.54 -7.16
CA ASP A 154 2.66 -2.68 -6.18
C ASP A 154 1.26 -3.20 -5.82
N VAL A 155 0.45 -3.51 -6.82
CA VAL A 155 -0.89 -4.07 -6.64
C VAL A 155 -0.84 -5.40 -5.88
N ALA A 156 0.04 -6.32 -6.28
CA ALA A 156 0.17 -7.64 -5.67
C ALA A 156 0.54 -7.53 -4.18
N GLN A 157 1.52 -6.69 -3.84
CA GLN A 157 1.92 -6.50 -2.44
C GLN A 157 0.82 -5.81 -1.62
N PHE A 158 0.11 -4.80 -2.15
CA PHE A 158 -0.98 -4.14 -1.43
C PHE A 158 -2.15 -5.09 -1.17
N ILE A 159 -2.45 -5.99 -2.10
CA ILE A 159 -3.45 -7.03 -1.91
C ILE A 159 -3.00 -8.02 -0.85
N GLY A 160 -1.81 -8.61 -1.01
CA GLY A 160 -1.33 -9.69 -0.16
C GLY A 160 -1.05 -9.24 1.27
N ILE A 161 -0.21 -8.23 1.44
CA ILE A 161 0.19 -7.70 2.75
C ILE A 161 -0.99 -7.00 3.44
N GLY A 162 -1.82 -6.25 2.70
CA GLY A 162 -3.01 -5.61 3.25
C GLY A 162 -4.01 -6.63 3.82
N ARG A 163 -4.23 -7.75 3.12
CA ARG A 163 -5.08 -8.85 3.61
C ARG A 163 -4.46 -9.57 4.80
N LEU A 164 -3.15 -9.80 4.78
CA LEU A 164 -2.45 -10.39 5.91
C LEU A 164 -2.67 -9.56 7.18
N PHE A 165 -2.45 -8.25 7.13
CA PHE A 165 -2.67 -7.38 8.29
C PHE A 165 -4.14 -7.33 8.74
N ALA A 166 -5.08 -7.30 7.80
CA ALA A 166 -6.50 -7.38 8.12
C ALA A 166 -6.87 -8.71 8.81
N VAL A 167 -6.34 -9.84 8.31
CA VAL A 167 -6.57 -11.17 8.91
C VAL A 167 -5.91 -11.30 10.27
N LEU A 168 -4.74 -10.74 10.49
CA LEU A 168 -4.07 -10.74 11.79
C LEU A 168 -4.75 -9.83 12.82
N ASP A 169 -5.65 -8.94 12.39
CA ASP A 169 -6.26 -7.89 13.22
C ASP A 169 -5.18 -7.07 13.98
N ALA A 170 -4.06 -6.86 13.31
CA ALA A 170 -2.86 -6.20 13.83
C ALA A 170 -2.87 -4.72 13.43
N THR A 171 -3.91 -3.99 13.87
CA THR A 171 -4.09 -2.60 13.49
C THR A 171 -4.56 -1.77 14.67
N ASN A 172 -3.96 -0.58 14.85
CA ASN A 172 -4.51 0.52 15.61
C ASN A 172 -4.95 1.63 14.64
N THR A 173 -5.66 2.63 15.14
CA THR A 173 -6.02 3.82 14.35
C THR A 173 -4.80 4.73 14.20
N VAL A 174 -4.42 5.06 12.99
CA VAL A 174 -3.18 5.79 12.70
C VAL A 174 -3.42 7.13 12.03
N CYS A 175 -2.53 8.06 12.31
CA CYS A 175 -2.38 9.39 11.70
C CYS A 175 -1.49 9.37 10.44
N ALA A 176 -1.43 10.53 9.74
CA ALA A 176 -0.61 10.73 8.55
C ALA A 176 0.86 10.37 8.79
N ILE A 177 1.47 9.70 7.82
CA ILE A 177 2.88 9.28 7.85
C ILE A 177 3.71 10.36 7.15
N PRO A 178 4.59 11.10 7.86
CA PRO A 178 5.60 11.91 7.19
C PRO A 178 6.61 10.96 6.51
N ARG A 179 6.85 11.13 5.22
CA ARG A 179 8.04 10.58 4.60
C ARG A 179 9.10 11.67 4.62
N THR A 180 9.98 11.61 5.58
CA THR A 180 11.28 12.26 5.48
C THR A 180 12.26 11.26 4.87
N ALA A 181 12.93 11.69 3.80
CA ALA A 181 14.01 10.96 3.15
C ALA A 181 15.12 10.58 4.14
#